data_fe789693c20561bdbc315eecf89cec57
#
_entry.id   fe789693c20561bdbc315eecf89cec57
#
_cell.length_a   1.000
_cell.length_b   1.000
_cell.length_c   1.000
_cell.angle_alpha   90.00
_cell.angle_beta   90.00
_cell.angle_gamma   90.00
#
_symmetry.space_group_name_H-M   'P 1'
#
loop_
_entity.id
_entity.type
_entity.pdbx_description
1 polymer ?
#
loop_
_entity_poly.entity_id
_entity_poly.type
_entity_poly.pdbx_seq_one_letter_code
_entity_poly.pdbx_strand_id
1 'polypeptide(L)'
;MINAKIRTSIVLTLGLILIAQMAFIPVLLSIIFAINIVCIWIFLKRQQPFPKTGTFLLTALALGSIYLSHQSFIGVEAGVAVLSTFLFAKSLESKNKRDLIILFNFALFVAASSFLYSQSFGMAIVIVLCLISCLIGLYRIQTSDFEQEQITQRAALQQDAKHVGKFILYAVPFFILLFIFFPRLPPLWHIPIPENKGVTGIGDSMSPGDIAELSQSSALAFRIIGDVSKLPPRSELYWRALVLDEYDGQRWTSSFVNQQP
;
A
#
# COMPACT_ATOMS: atom_id res chain seq x y z
N MET A 1 -0.40 32.88 0.74
CA MET A 1 0.51 32.45 1.83
C MET A 1 -0.07 31.18 2.44
N ILE A 2 0.77 30.17 2.71
CA ILE A 2 0.30 28.92 3.34
C ILE A 2 0.16 29.19 4.84
N ASN A 3 -1.08 29.10 5.34
CA ASN A 3 -1.42 29.36 6.74
C ASN A 3 -0.78 28.28 7.66
N ALA A 4 -0.44 28.63 8.91
CA ALA A 4 0.12 27.70 9.89
C ALA A 4 -0.75 26.45 10.11
N LYS A 5 -2.08 26.59 10.02
CA LYS A 5 -3.04 25.49 10.10
C LYS A 5 -2.90 24.48 8.95
N ILE A 6 -2.72 24.95 7.71
CA ILE A 6 -2.52 24.09 6.53
C ILE A 6 -1.18 23.37 6.63
N ARG A 7 -0.11 24.08 7.05
CA ARG A 7 1.21 23.48 7.25
C ARG A 7 1.18 22.31 8.23
N THR A 8 0.51 22.47 9.37
CA THR A 8 0.39 21.38 10.35
C THR A 8 -0.39 20.20 9.78
N SER A 9 -1.43 20.44 8.97
CA SER A 9 -2.17 19.35 8.30
C SER A 9 -1.30 18.57 7.33
N ILE A 10 -0.45 19.25 6.52
CA ILE A 10 0.46 18.60 5.59
C ILE A 10 1.42 17.66 6.35
N VAL A 11 2.10 18.20 7.37
CA VAL A 11 3.09 17.44 8.16
C VAL A 11 2.44 16.27 8.88
N LEU A 12 1.25 16.46 9.45
CA LEU A 12 0.51 15.40 10.13
C LEU A 12 0.12 14.28 9.16
N THR A 13 -0.41 14.64 8.00
CA THR A 13 -0.79 13.66 6.98
C THR A 13 0.40 12.85 6.46
N LEU A 14 1.51 13.52 6.12
CA LEU A 14 2.73 12.85 5.66
C LEU A 14 3.35 11.99 6.76
N GLY A 15 3.31 12.46 8.00
CA GLY A 15 3.78 11.70 9.17
C GLY A 15 2.97 10.42 9.39
N LEU A 16 1.64 10.49 9.29
CA LEU A 16 0.77 9.32 9.42
C LEU A 16 1.01 8.32 8.27
N ILE A 17 1.20 8.79 7.03
CA ILE A 17 1.53 7.93 5.90
C ILE A 17 2.89 7.25 6.13
N LEU A 18 3.89 7.98 6.61
CA LEU A 18 5.18 7.39 6.95
C LEU A 18 5.05 6.31 8.02
N ILE A 19 4.27 6.56 9.09
CA ILE A 19 4.01 5.57 10.14
C ILE A 19 3.34 4.32 9.58
N ALA A 20 2.35 4.47 8.68
CA ALA A 20 1.68 3.34 8.03
C ALA A 20 2.63 2.46 7.22
N GLN A 21 3.67 3.03 6.63
CA GLN A 21 4.53 2.35 5.67
C GLN A 21 5.90 1.97 6.23
N MET A 22 6.37 2.57 7.33
CA MET A 22 7.74 2.43 7.82
C MET A 22 8.16 1.00 8.16
N ALA A 23 7.20 0.11 8.44
CA ALA A 23 7.47 -1.30 8.72
C ALA A 23 7.70 -2.13 7.45
N PHE A 24 7.31 -1.62 6.28
CA PHE A 24 7.28 -2.36 5.00
C PHE A 24 8.26 -1.79 3.97
N ILE A 25 8.69 -0.55 4.14
CA ILE A 25 9.65 0.10 3.24
C ILE A 25 11.08 0.00 3.78
N PRO A 26 12.11 0.08 2.93
CA PRO A 26 13.50 0.09 3.37
C PRO A 26 13.78 1.19 4.38
N VAL A 27 14.62 0.90 5.38
CA VAL A 27 14.99 1.87 6.44
C VAL A 27 15.56 3.17 5.85
N LEU A 28 16.39 3.06 4.81
CA LEU A 28 16.96 4.21 4.11
C LEU A 28 15.86 5.10 3.52
N LEU A 29 14.83 4.51 2.90
CA LEU A 29 13.69 5.24 2.35
C LEU A 29 12.88 5.94 3.45
N SER A 30 12.67 5.27 4.59
CA SER A 30 11.99 5.86 5.75
C SER A 30 12.74 7.08 6.28
N ILE A 31 14.07 7.03 6.33
CA ILE A 31 14.92 8.16 6.73
C ILE A 31 14.78 9.32 5.73
N ILE A 32 14.80 9.05 4.43
CA ILE A 32 14.63 10.07 3.38
C ILE A 32 13.26 10.75 3.53
N PHE A 33 12.19 10.00 3.79
CA PHE A 33 10.86 10.56 3.99
C PHE A 33 10.79 11.39 5.29
N ALA A 34 11.44 10.96 6.37
CA ALA A 34 11.53 11.75 7.60
C ALA A 34 12.28 13.08 7.36
N ILE A 35 13.41 13.06 6.65
CA ILE A 35 14.14 14.27 6.25
C ILE A 35 13.24 15.18 5.41
N ASN A 36 12.48 14.60 4.47
CA ASN A 36 11.55 15.34 3.63
C ASN A 36 10.50 16.09 4.48
N ILE A 37 9.90 15.43 5.48
CA ILE A 37 8.94 16.05 6.41
C ILE A 37 9.58 17.23 7.17
N VAL A 38 10.82 17.07 7.65
CA VAL A 38 11.55 18.13 8.34
C VAL A 38 11.83 19.30 7.40
N CYS A 39 12.26 19.03 6.18
CA CYS A 39 12.47 20.05 5.15
C CYS A 39 11.17 20.83 4.88
N ILE A 40 10.05 20.15 4.67
CA ILE A 40 8.74 20.77 4.45
C ILE A 40 8.39 21.69 5.63
N TRP A 41 8.54 21.20 6.87
CA TRP A 41 8.25 22.00 8.05
C TRP A 41 9.07 23.30 8.10
N ILE A 42 10.39 23.22 7.84
CA ILE A 42 11.31 24.37 7.89
C ILE A 42 10.98 25.36 6.76
N PHE A 43 10.87 24.89 5.52
CA PHE A 43 10.69 25.75 4.36
C PHE A 43 9.30 26.39 4.33
N LEU A 44 8.25 25.67 4.71
CA LEU A 44 6.91 26.24 4.87
C LEU A 44 6.84 27.25 6.03
N LYS A 45 7.61 27.05 7.10
CA LYS A 45 7.72 28.04 8.19
C LYS A 45 8.42 29.33 7.73
N ARG A 46 9.45 29.18 6.90
CA ARG A 46 10.20 30.32 6.33
C ARG A 46 9.51 30.96 5.13
N GLN A 47 8.40 30.38 4.66
CA GLN A 47 7.68 30.77 3.44
C GLN A 47 8.59 30.84 2.19
N GLN A 48 9.64 30.05 2.17
CA GLN A 48 10.57 29.96 1.06
C GLN A 48 10.30 28.68 0.25
N PRO A 49 10.45 28.74 -1.07
CA PRO A 49 10.35 27.53 -1.89
C PRO A 49 11.56 26.63 -1.64
N PHE A 50 11.32 25.32 -1.57
CA PHE A 50 12.41 24.36 -1.55
C PHE A 50 13.14 24.37 -2.91
N PRO A 51 14.49 24.29 -2.95
CA PRO A 51 15.23 24.31 -4.21
C PRO A 51 14.91 23.08 -5.07
N LYS A 52 14.66 23.30 -6.37
CA LYS A 52 14.32 22.21 -7.31
C LYS A 52 15.41 21.13 -7.38
N THR A 53 16.68 21.53 -7.28
CA THR A 53 17.82 20.61 -7.23
C THR A 53 17.76 19.69 -6.00
N GLY A 54 17.36 20.22 -4.85
CA GLY A 54 17.16 19.45 -3.62
C GLY A 54 16.02 18.45 -3.75
N THR A 55 14.86 18.85 -4.32
CA THR A 55 13.75 17.94 -4.60
C THR A 55 14.19 16.80 -5.52
N PHE A 56 14.87 17.14 -6.61
CA PHE A 56 15.37 16.14 -7.57
C PHE A 56 16.33 15.16 -6.89
N LEU A 57 17.27 15.65 -6.08
CA LEU A 57 18.27 14.82 -5.40
C LEU A 57 17.60 13.87 -4.37
N LEU A 58 16.68 14.37 -3.55
CA LEU A 58 15.94 13.54 -2.59
C LEU A 58 15.09 12.47 -3.29
N THR A 59 14.43 12.84 -4.39
CA THR A 59 13.64 11.90 -5.17
C THR A 59 14.50 10.83 -5.84
N ALA A 60 15.65 11.21 -6.41
CA ALA A 60 16.60 10.28 -7.02
C ALA A 60 17.18 9.32 -5.99
N LEU A 61 17.55 9.81 -4.79
CA LEU A 61 18.01 8.96 -3.68
C LEU A 61 16.92 7.99 -3.21
N ALA A 62 15.67 8.44 -3.13
CA ALA A 62 14.55 7.60 -2.75
C ALA A 62 14.31 6.47 -3.77
N LEU A 63 14.27 6.81 -5.07
CA LEU A 63 14.14 5.81 -6.15
C LEU A 63 15.33 4.85 -6.17
N GLY A 64 16.55 5.35 -5.96
CA GLY A 64 17.74 4.52 -5.83
C GLY A 64 17.64 3.54 -4.66
N SER A 65 17.12 3.99 -3.51
CA SER A 65 16.88 3.13 -2.34
C SER A 65 15.89 1.99 -2.65
N ILE A 66 14.80 2.30 -3.38
CA ILE A 66 13.81 1.30 -3.80
C ILE A 66 14.47 0.27 -4.73
N TYR A 67 15.22 0.74 -5.73
CA TYR A 67 15.90 -0.15 -6.67
C TYR A 67 16.91 -1.08 -5.99
N LEU A 68 17.70 -0.57 -5.05
CA LEU A 68 18.68 -1.36 -4.30
C LEU A 68 18.02 -2.44 -3.43
N SER A 69 16.83 -2.15 -2.89
CA SER A 69 16.12 -3.09 -2.01
C SER A 69 15.33 -4.15 -2.78
N HIS A 70 14.60 -3.76 -3.83
CA HIS A 70 13.68 -4.64 -4.54
C HIS A 70 14.25 -5.15 -5.89
N GLN A 71 15.39 -4.61 -6.35
CA GLN A 71 16.03 -4.88 -7.65
C GLN A 71 15.07 -4.73 -8.86
N SER A 72 13.87 -4.21 -8.64
CA SER A 72 12.83 -3.98 -9.63
C SER A 72 11.92 -2.86 -9.18
N PHE A 73 11.38 -2.09 -10.12
CA PHE A 73 10.27 -1.14 -9.87
C PHE A 73 8.89 -1.78 -10.11
N ILE A 74 8.87 -3.02 -10.58
CA ILE A 74 7.65 -3.76 -10.90
C ILE A 74 7.34 -4.68 -9.72
N GLY A 75 6.18 -4.46 -9.11
CA GLY A 75 5.71 -5.21 -7.96
C GLY A 75 4.82 -4.34 -7.07
N VAL A 76 3.99 -4.95 -6.25
CA VAL A 76 3.04 -4.23 -5.39
C VAL A 76 3.79 -3.36 -4.38
N GLU A 77 4.77 -3.92 -3.68
CA GLU A 77 5.54 -3.22 -2.66
C GLU A 77 6.38 -2.08 -3.26
N ALA A 78 7.13 -2.37 -4.34
CA ALA A 78 7.91 -1.36 -5.04
C ALA A 78 7.00 -0.26 -5.62
N GLY A 79 5.84 -0.61 -6.17
CA GLY A 79 4.88 0.33 -6.73
C GLY A 79 4.33 1.30 -5.69
N VAL A 80 3.95 0.81 -4.50
CA VAL A 80 3.47 1.68 -3.40
C VAL A 80 4.60 2.57 -2.88
N ALA A 81 5.83 2.06 -2.77
CA ALA A 81 7.00 2.85 -2.36
C ALA A 81 7.33 3.96 -3.36
N VAL A 82 7.26 3.68 -4.67
CA VAL A 82 7.42 4.69 -5.74
C VAL A 82 6.33 5.74 -5.67
N LEU A 83 5.07 5.31 -5.49
CA LEU A 83 3.93 6.21 -5.36
C LEU A 83 4.11 7.18 -4.17
N SER A 84 4.53 6.64 -3.04
CA SER A 84 4.85 7.42 -1.84
C SER A 84 6.01 8.39 -2.09
N THR A 85 7.04 7.98 -2.82
CA THR A 85 8.16 8.85 -3.20
C THR A 85 7.67 10.06 -4.01
N PHE A 86 6.77 9.86 -4.96
CA PHE A 86 6.19 10.97 -5.72
C PHE A 86 5.31 11.89 -4.86
N LEU A 87 4.58 11.34 -3.88
CA LEU A 87 3.83 12.15 -2.92
C LEU A 87 4.77 13.07 -2.12
N PHE A 88 5.84 12.50 -1.55
CA PHE A 88 6.81 13.27 -0.78
C PHE A 88 7.56 14.29 -1.65
N ALA A 89 7.91 13.96 -2.89
CA ALA A 89 8.49 14.92 -3.84
C ALA A 89 7.51 16.05 -4.15
N LYS A 90 6.24 15.73 -4.44
CA LYS A 90 5.19 16.71 -4.72
C LYS A 90 4.94 17.64 -3.55
N SER A 91 5.07 17.17 -2.32
CA SER A 91 4.88 17.97 -1.13
C SER A 91 5.93 19.11 -0.99
N LEU A 92 7.18 18.88 -1.44
CA LEU A 92 8.24 19.91 -1.49
C LEU A 92 8.01 20.97 -2.57
N GLU A 93 7.32 20.60 -3.66
CA GLU A 93 7.05 21.51 -4.78
C GLU A 93 5.80 22.35 -4.58
N SER A 94 4.90 21.93 -3.68
CA SER A 94 3.58 22.55 -3.52
C SER A 94 3.66 23.96 -2.95
N LYS A 95 3.17 24.95 -3.73
CA LYS A 95 3.21 26.38 -3.38
C LYS A 95 1.83 27.01 -3.35
N ASN A 96 0.96 26.61 -4.25
CA ASN A 96 -0.35 27.20 -4.47
C ASN A 96 -1.47 26.35 -3.84
N LYS A 97 -2.64 26.94 -3.61
CA LYS A 97 -3.83 26.21 -3.14
C LYS A 97 -4.16 25.02 -4.02
N ARG A 98 -4.08 25.19 -5.34
CA ARG A 98 -4.32 24.10 -6.31
C ARG A 98 -3.35 22.93 -6.10
N ASP A 99 -2.07 23.21 -5.89
CA ASP A 99 -1.06 22.18 -5.64
C ASP A 99 -1.35 21.43 -4.34
N LEU A 100 -1.82 22.14 -3.31
CA LEU A 100 -2.18 21.53 -2.03
C LEU A 100 -3.42 20.65 -2.12
N ILE A 101 -4.43 21.04 -2.92
CA ILE A 101 -5.59 20.19 -3.19
C ILE A 101 -5.15 18.90 -3.89
N ILE A 102 -4.29 19.01 -4.90
CA ILE A 102 -3.72 17.86 -5.60
C ILE A 102 -2.92 16.99 -4.63
N LEU A 103 -2.11 17.59 -3.76
CA LEU A 103 -1.30 16.89 -2.76
C LEU A 103 -2.17 16.05 -1.81
N PHE A 104 -3.24 16.62 -1.23
CA PHE A 104 -4.10 15.90 -0.31
C PHE A 104 -4.92 14.81 -1.00
N ASN A 105 -5.41 15.04 -2.24
CA ASN A 105 -6.06 14.00 -3.01
C ASN A 105 -5.09 12.84 -3.35
N PHE A 106 -3.85 13.18 -3.69
CA PHE A 106 -2.82 12.17 -3.91
C PHE A 106 -2.47 11.42 -2.61
N ALA A 107 -2.42 12.13 -1.47
CA ALA A 107 -2.21 11.52 -0.17
C ALA A 107 -3.34 10.55 0.23
N LEU A 108 -4.61 10.83 -0.10
CA LEU A 108 -5.73 9.89 0.05
C LEU A 108 -5.47 8.58 -0.70
N PHE A 109 -5.02 8.69 -1.95
CA PHE A 109 -4.71 7.52 -2.77
C PHE A 109 -3.53 6.71 -2.22
N VAL A 110 -2.45 7.38 -1.80
CA VAL A 110 -1.28 6.74 -1.17
C VAL A 110 -1.64 6.09 0.16
N ALA A 111 -2.48 6.75 0.98
CA ALA A 111 -2.96 6.15 2.22
C ALA A 111 -3.77 4.88 1.96
N ALA A 112 -4.68 4.89 0.99
CA ALA A 112 -5.45 3.71 0.60
C ALA A 112 -4.56 2.59 0.04
N SER A 113 -3.54 2.92 -0.77
CA SER A 113 -2.60 1.92 -1.31
C SER A 113 -1.76 1.21 -0.24
N SER A 114 -1.67 1.76 0.99
CA SER A 114 -0.99 1.11 2.10
C SER A 114 -1.67 -0.20 2.55
N PHE A 115 -2.96 -0.43 2.19
CA PHE A 115 -3.60 -1.73 2.37
C PHE A 115 -2.96 -2.86 1.55
N LEU A 116 -2.22 -2.52 0.50
CA LEU A 116 -1.50 -3.51 -0.30
C LEU A 116 -0.30 -4.11 0.46
N TYR A 117 0.23 -3.41 1.46
CA TYR A 117 1.28 -3.94 2.34
C TYR A 117 0.73 -4.89 3.42
N SER A 118 -0.39 -4.53 4.04
CA SER A 118 -0.97 -5.30 5.12
C SER A 118 -2.45 -5.00 5.27
N GLN A 119 -3.25 -6.03 5.44
CA GLN A 119 -4.69 -5.95 5.69
C GLN A 119 -5.03 -6.15 7.18
N SER A 120 -4.08 -5.88 8.09
CA SER A 120 -4.29 -6.01 9.52
C SER A 120 -5.24 -4.93 10.05
N PHE A 121 -5.94 -5.24 11.15
CA PHE A 121 -6.83 -4.28 11.81
C PHE A 121 -6.09 -3.02 12.28
N GLY A 122 -4.84 -3.16 12.76
CA GLY A 122 -4.00 -2.03 13.14
C GLY A 122 -3.71 -1.10 11.96
N MET A 123 -3.39 -1.66 10.77
CA MET A 123 -3.19 -0.91 9.54
C MET A 123 -4.46 -0.15 9.14
N ALA A 124 -5.64 -0.79 9.25
CA ALA A 124 -6.91 -0.15 8.95
C ALA A 124 -7.14 1.10 9.80
N ILE A 125 -6.84 1.05 11.11
CA ILE A 125 -6.95 2.21 12.01
C ILE A 125 -6.03 3.34 11.55
N VAL A 126 -4.76 3.04 11.25
CA VAL A 126 -3.79 4.07 10.80
C VAL A 126 -4.24 4.70 9.48
N ILE A 127 -4.72 3.90 8.53
CA ILE A 127 -5.23 4.42 7.24
C ILE A 127 -6.45 5.32 7.45
N VAL A 128 -7.39 4.93 8.31
CA VAL A 128 -8.56 5.78 8.64
C VAL A 128 -8.10 7.12 9.23
N LEU A 129 -7.11 7.12 10.13
CA LEU A 129 -6.52 8.35 10.66
C LEU A 129 -5.86 9.20 9.56
N CYS A 130 -5.15 8.57 8.60
CA CYS A 130 -4.60 9.26 7.43
C CYS A 130 -5.71 9.91 6.59
N LEU A 131 -6.80 9.18 6.32
CA LEU A 131 -7.94 9.69 5.55
C LEU A 131 -8.59 10.89 6.24
N ILE A 132 -8.83 10.80 7.55
CA ILE A 132 -9.38 11.91 8.35
C ILE A 132 -8.44 13.12 8.30
N SER A 133 -7.13 12.90 8.45
CA SER A 133 -6.13 13.97 8.36
C SER A 133 -6.13 14.66 6.99
N CYS A 134 -6.23 13.90 5.89
CA CYS A 134 -6.37 14.43 4.54
C CYS A 134 -7.63 15.27 4.38
N LEU A 135 -8.77 14.78 4.86
CA LEU A 135 -10.05 15.50 4.79
C LEU A 135 -10.02 16.81 5.58
N ILE A 136 -9.39 16.81 6.77
CA ILE A 136 -9.18 18.04 7.55
C ILE A 136 -8.28 19.02 6.77
N GLY A 137 -7.23 18.52 6.11
CA GLY A 137 -6.36 19.33 5.28
C GLY A 137 -7.09 19.97 4.11
N LEU A 138 -7.91 19.21 3.38
CA LEU A 138 -8.75 19.72 2.29
C LEU A 138 -9.77 20.75 2.78
N TYR A 139 -10.46 20.48 3.91
CA TYR A 139 -11.39 21.41 4.53
C TYR A 139 -10.71 22.74 4.86
N ARG A 140 -9.53 22.71 5.47
CA ARG A 140 -8.74 23.91 5.80
C ARG A 140 -8.31 24.74 4.60
N ILE A 141 -8.00 24.09 3.47
CA ILE A 141 -7.67 24.80 2.24
C ILE A 141 -8.90 25.54 1.70
N GLN A 142 -10.08 24.89 1.73
CA GLN A 142 -11.32 25.48 1.23
C GLN A 142 -11.81 26.63 2.11
N THR A 143 -11.67 26.51 3.43
CA THR A 143 -12.11 27.54 4.37
C THR A 143 -11.09 28.66 4.59
N SER A 144 -9.85 28.50 4.09
CA SER A 144 -8.74 29.45 4.34
C SER A 144 -9.01 30.89 3.86
N ASP A 145 -9.96 31.10 2.95
CA ASP A 145 -10.34 32.43 2.45
C ASP A 145 -11.35 33.14 3.35
N PHE A 146 -12.05 32.38 4.20
CA PHE A 146 -13.15 32.88 5.04
C PHE A 146 -12.78 33.02 6.52
N GLU A 147 -11.63 32.47 6.94
CA GLU A 147 -11.24 32.48 8.34
C GLU A 147 -10.49 33.76 8.72
N GLN A 148 -11.08 34.51 9.66
CA GLN A 148 -10.36 35.51 10.43
C GLN A 148 -9.38 34.86 11.40
N GLU A 149 -8.16 35.37 11.47
CA GLU A 149 -6.92 34.81 12.03
C GLU A 149 -6.89 34.59 13.56
N GLN A 150 -8.00 34.70 14.27
CA GLN A 150 -8.02 34.88 15.75
C GLN A 150 -8.20 33.60 16.59
N ILE A 151 -8.30 32.42 16.03
CA ILE A 151 -8.53 31.20 16.81
C ILE A 151 -7.22 30.45 17.08
N THR A 152 -7.00 30.09 18.38
CA THR A 152 -5.86 29.28 18.81
C THR A 152 -5.79 27.96 18.04
N GLN A 153 -4.61 27.55 17.62
CA GLN A 153 -4.37 26.42 16.70
C GLN A 153 -4.99 25.07 17.16
N ARG A 154 -5.05 24.83 18.49
CA ARG A 154 -5.68 23.61 19.04
C ARG A 154 -7.22 23.66 18.99
N ALA A 155 -7.81 24.82 19.32
CA ALA A 155 -9.27 24.99 19.23
C ALA A 155 -9.75 24.89 17.77
N ALA A 156 -8.97 25.43 16.82
CA ALA A 156 -9.25 25.29 15.40
C ALA A 156 -9.20 23.83 14.94
N LEU A 157 -8.23 23.02 15.40
CA LEU A 157 -8.16 21.61 15.03
C LEU A 157 -9.39 20.83 15.51
N GLN A 158 -9.84 21.08 16.73
CA GLN A 158 -11.04 20.42 17.29
C GLN A 158 -12.32 20.82 16.55
N GLN A 159 -12.44 22.10 16.18
CA GLN A 159 -13.59 22.56 15.38
C GLN A 159 -13.59 21.96 13.98
N ASP A 160 -12.45 21.96 13.30
CA ASP A 160 -12.30 21.37 11.97
C ASP A 160 -12.62 19.86 12.01
N ALA A 161 -12.08 19.14 13.01
CA ALA A 161 -12.36 17.73 13.20
C ALA A 161 -13.85 17.46 13.47
N LYS A 162 -14.56 18.32 14.23
CA LYS A 162 -15.99 18.20 14.45
C LYS A 162 -16.80 18.42 13.16
N HIS A 163 -16.43 19.40 12.34
CA HIS A 163 -17.10 19.65 11.06
C HIS A 163 -16.87 18.50 10.07
N VAL A 164 -15.64 18.06 9.91
CA VAL A 164 -15.30 16.89 9.06
C VAL A 164 -15.99 15.63 9.59
N GLY A 165 -16.01 15.42 10.92
CA GLY A 165 -16.72 14.30 11.55
C GLY A 165 -18.22 14.29 11.26
N LYS A 166 -18.88 15.46 11.24
CA LYS A 166 -20.30 15.57 10.82
C LYS A 166 -20.50 15.15 9.37
N PHE A 167 -19.61 15.58 8.44
CA PHE A 167 -19.71 15.18 7.04
C PHE A 167 -19.51 13.67 6.88
N ILE A 168 -18.55 13.08 7.60
CA ILE A 168 -18.36 11.63 7.61
C ILE A 168 -19.61 10.93 8.15
N LEU A 169 -20.18 11.42 9.25
CA LEU A 169 -21.37 10.83 9.84
C LEU A 169 -22.56 10.85 8.87
N TYR A 170 -22.75 11.93 8.11
CA TYR A 170 -23.79 12.00 7.08
C TYR A 170 -23.49 11.08 5.88
N ALA A 171 -22.23 10.82 5.57
CA ALA A 171 -21.83 9.93 4.49
C ALA A 171 -22.01 8.44 4.84
N VAL A 172 -21.96 8.07 6.14
CA VAL A 172 -22.03 6.67 6.60
C VAL A 172 -23.31 5.95 6.13
N PRO A 173 -24.54 6.49 6.30
CA PRO A 173 -25.75 5.82 5.83
C PRO A 173 -25.74 5.58 4.33
N PHE A 174 -25.25 6.56 3.56
CA PHE A 174 -25.11 6.44 2.11
C PHE A 174 -24.07 5.39 1.73
N PHE A 175 -22.95 5.33 2.44
CA PHE A 175 -21.93 4.31 2.25
C PHE A 175 -22.46 2.90 2.55
N ILE A 176 -23.22 2.73 3.64
CA ILE A 176 -23.85 1.44 3.98
C ILE A 176 -24.83 1.03 2.88
N LEU A 177 -25.64 1.94 2.39
CA LEU A 177 -26.58 1.70 1.31
C LEU A 177 -25.83 1.25 0.04
N LEU A 178 -24.79 1.98 -0.35
CA LEU A 178 -23.97 1.61 -1.50
C LEU A 178 -23.30 0.25 -1.30
N PHE A 179 -22.77 -0.04 -0.10
CA PHE A 179 -22.12 -1.31 0.20
C PHE A 179 -23.07 -2.51 0.05
N ILE A 180 -24.34 -2.34 0.45
CA ILE A 180 -25.38 -3.39 0.36
C ILE A 180 -25.84 -3.56 -1.08
N PHE A 181 -26.10 -2.45 -1.80
CA PHE A 181 -26.71 -2.49 -3.12
C PHE A 181 -25.69 -2.54 -4.27
N PHE A 182 -24.42 -2.18 -4.03
CA PHE A 182 -23.42 -2.20 -5.10
C PHE A 182 -23.03 -3.64 -5.44
N PRO A 183 -23.20 -4.08 -6.69
CA PRO A 183 -22.83 -5.43 -7.11
C PRO A 183 -21.32 -5.61 -6.93
N ARG A 184 -20.90 -6.70 -6.30
CA ARG A 184 -19.50 -7.09 -6.19
C ARG A 184 -19.04 -7.67 -7.53
N LEU A 185 -18.67 -6.79 -8.44
CA LEU A 185 -18.14 -7.20 -9.73
C LEU A 185 -16.73 -7.79 -9.53
N PRO A 186 -16.41 -8.90 -10.18
CA PRO A 186 -15.03 -9.37 -10.23
C PRO A 186 -14.15 -8.32 -10.92
N PRO A 187 -12.83 -8.29 -10.65
CA PRO A 187 -11.93 -7.33 -11.27
C PRO A 187 -12.04 -7.43 -12.79
N LEU A 188 -12.31 -6.28 -13.43
CA LEU A 188 -12.49 -6.19 -14.90
C LEU A 188 -11.17 -6.33 -15.65
N TRP A 189 -10.05 -6.31 -14.96
CA TRP A 189 -8.71 -6.49 -15.52
C TRP A 189 -7.94 -7.51 -14.71
N HIS A 190 -7.29 -8.44 -15.39
CA HIS A 190 -6.24 -9.25 -14.79
C HIS A 190 -4.93 -8.48 -14.98
N ILE A 191 -4.41 -7.90 -13.92
CA ILE A 191 -3.02 -7.46 -13.92
C ILE A 191 -2.21 -8.76 -13.97
N PRO A 192 -1.36 -9.00 -14.98
CA PRO A 192 -0.42 -10.12 -14.93
C PRO A 192 0.65 -9.76 -13.89
N ILE A 193 0.27 -9.82 -12.62
CA ILE A 193 1.26 -9.90 -11.55
C ILE A 193 1.90 -11.26 -11.81
N PRO A 194 3.22 -11.36 -11.97
CA PRO A 194 3.90 -12.63 -11.87
C PRO A 194 3.75 -13.07 -10.40
N GLU A 195 2.57 -13.55 -10.06
CA GLU A 195 2.47 -14.45 -8.94
C GLU A 195 3.41 -15.59 -9.30
N ASN A 196 4.28 -15.96 -8.38
CA ASN A 196 4.86 -17.29 -8.37
C ASN A 196 3.68 -18.27 -8.17
N LYS A 197 2.80 -18.33 -9.18
CA LYS A 197 1.78 -19.36 -9.29
C LYS A 197 2.58 -20.63 -9.36
N GLY A 198 2.49 -21.40 -8.31
CA GLY A 198 3.03 -22.74 -8.30
C GLY A 198 2.66 -23.35 -9.65
N VAL A 199 3.67 -23.64 -10.45
CA VAL A 199 3.48 -24.25 -11.76
C VAL A 199 2.56 -25.43 -11.54
N THR A 200 1.45 -25.49 -12.29
CA THR A 200 0.56 -26.65 -12.28
C THR A 200 1.39 -27.90 -12.55
N GLY A 201 1.72 -28.59 -11.51
CA GLY A 201 2.63 -29.71 -11.46
C GLY A 201 2.91 -30.02 -9.99
N ILE A 202 3.58 -31.10 -9.74
CA ILE A 202 4.03 -31.48 -8.41
C ILE A 202 5.17 -30.52 -8.04
N GLY A 203 4.85 -29.49 -7.26
CA GLY A 203 5.85 -28.52 -6.80
C GLY A 203 6.69 -29.09 -5.65
N ASP A 204 7.96 -28.71 -5.59
CA ASP A 204 8.92 -29.17 -4.55
C ASP A 204 8.62 -28.55 -3.17
N SER A 205 7.57 -27.75 -3.03
CA SER A 205 7.15 -27.13 -1.79
C SER A 205 5.63 -26.90 -1.75
N MET A 206 5.05 -26.86 -0.54
CA MET A 206 3.63 -26.63 -0.31
C MET A 206 3.44 -25.68 0.88
N SER A 207 2.59 -24.68 0.72
CA SER A 207 2.15 -23.80 1.81
C SER A 207 0.64 -23.94 2.04
N PRO A 208 0.13 -23.73 3.26
CA PRO A 208 -1.29 -23.64 3.51
C PRO A 208 -1.91 -22.52 2.65
N GLY A 209 -2.87 -22.87 1.80
CA GLY A 209 -3.47 -21.94 0.83
C GLY A 209 -3.16 -22.28 -0.64
N ASP A 210 -1.99 -22.82 -0.95
CA ASP A 210 -1.60 -23.23 -2.32
C ASP A 210 -2.56 -24.30 -2.88
N ILE A 211 -3.09 -25.16 -2.00
CA ILE A 211 -4.03 -26.24 -2.37
C ILE A 211 -5.34 -25.67 -2.91
N ALA A 212 -5.83 -24.56 -2.36
CA ALA A 212 -7.10 -23.96 -2.79
C ALA A 212 -7.02 -23.43 -4.24
N GLU A 213 -5.88 -22.94 -4.67
CA GLU A 213 -5.67 -22.48 -6.06
C GLU A 213 -5.36 -23.65 -7.00
N LEU A 214 -4.55 -24.60 -6.58
CA LEU A 214 -4.22 -25.80 -7.35
C LEU A 214 -5.46 -26.64 -7.65
N SER A 215 -6.41 -26.74 -6.73
CA SER A 215 -7.66 -27.50 -6.92
C SER A 215 -8.59 -26.89 -7.97
N GLN A 216 -8.43 -25.61 -8.31
CA GLN A 216 -9.20 -24.92 -9.36
C GLN A 216 -8.54 -25.00 -10.74
N SER A 217 -7.32 -25.50 -10.84
CA SER A 217 -6.60 -25.61 -12.11
C SER A 217 -7.03 -26.86 -12.89
N SER A 218 -7.41 -26.66 -14.15
CA SER A 218 -7.71 -27.74 -15.10
C SER A 218 -6.48 -28.20 -15.91
N ALA A 219 -5.28 -27.71 -15.57
CA ALA A 219 -4.08 -28.10 -16.27
C ALA A 219 -3.65 -29.54 -15.97
N LEU A 220 -2.90 -30.15 -16.90
CA LEU A 220 -2.42 -31.51 -16.76
C LEU A 220 -1.40 -31.61 -15.60
N ALA A 221 -1.75 -32.36 -14.54
CA ALA A 221 -0.89 -32.50 -13.36
C ALA A 221 0.29 -33.46 -13.63
N PHE A 222 0.03 -34.62 -14.28
CA PHE A 222 1.07 -35.60 -14.65
C PHE A 222 0.55 -36.52 -15.78
N ARG A 223 1.48 -37.19 -16.43
CA ARG A 223 1.19 -38.20 -17.48
C ARG A 223 1.83 -39.52 -17.11
N ILE A 224 1.08 -40.59 -17.24
CA ILE A 224 1.57 -41.96 -17.06
C ILE A 224 1.90 -42.52 -18.45
N ILE A 225 3.10 -43.10 -18.59
CA ILE A 225 3.54 -43.78 -19.78
C ILE A 225 3.70 -45.24 -19.42
N GLY A 226 2.84 -46.08 -19.98
CA GLY A 226 2.85 -47.55 -19.72
C GLY A 226 1.61 -48.25 -20.27
N ASP A 227 1.53 -49.57 -20.01
CA ASP A 227 0.39 -50.37 -20.43
C ASP A 227 -0.80 -50.17 -19.49
N VAL A 228 -1.74 -49.31 -19.91
CA VAL A 228 -2.93 -48.94 -19.14
C VAL A 228 -3.85 -50.15 -18.85
N SER A 229 -3.76 -51.25 -19.65
CA SER A 229 -4.57 -52.45 -19.47
C SER A 229 -4.21 -53.23 -18.21
N LYS A 230 -3.01 -53.05 -17.67
CA LYS A 230 -2.51 -53.71 -16.46
C LYS A 230 -2.75 -52.96 -15.18
N LEU A 231 -3.36 -51.77 -15.26
CA LEU A 231 -3.64 -50.97 -14.08
C LEU A 231 -4.86 -51.49 -13.32
N PRO A 232 -4.83 -51.53 -11.98
CA PRO A 232 -5.99 -51.83 -11.17
C PRO A 232 -7.09 -50.76 -11.35
N PRO A 233 -8.33 -51.05 -10.89
CA PRO A 233 -9.41 -50.07 -10.98
C PRO A 233 -9.08 -48.79 -10.26
N ARG A 234 -9.67 -47.67 -10.70
CA ARG A 234 -9.36 -46.32 -10.19
C ARG A 234 -9.46 -46.18 -8.67
N SER A 235 -10.30 -46.92 -8.01
CA SER A 235 -10.49 -46.95 -6.56
C SER A 235 -9.28 -47.52 -5.79
N GLU A 236 -8.43 -48.30 -6.47
CA GLU A 236 -7.24 -48.92 -5.88
C GLU A 236 -5.93 -48.23 -6.28
N LEU A 237 -6.02 -47.22 -7.17
CA LEU A 237 -4.86 -46.48 -7.64
C LEU A 237 -4.45 -45.42 -6.63
N TYR A 238 -3.23 -45.50 -6.15
CA TYR A 238 -2.58 -44.49 -5.35
C TYR A 238 -1.31 -43.97 -6.06
N TRP A 239 -1.29 -42.70 -6.41
CA TRP A 239 -0.16 -42.07 -7.09
C TRP A 239 0.67 -41.25 -6.10
N ARG A 240 1.77 -41.80 -5.65
CA ARG A 240 2.74 -41.06 -4.81
C ARG A 240 3.71 -40.33 -5.71
N ALA A 241 3.62 -39.00 -5.73
CA ALA A 241 4.44 -38.16 -6.58
C ALA A 241 5.63 -37.53 -5.83
N LEU A 242 5.38 -36.92 -4.69
CA LEU A 242 6.40 -36.24 -3.89
C LEU A 242 6.12 -36.47 -2.39
N VAL A 243 7.20 -36.49 -1.59
CA VAL A 243 7.12 -36.50 -0.13
C VAL A 243 7.71 -35.20 0.35
N LEU A 244 6.94 -34.47 1.15
CA LEU A 244 7.38 -33.27 1.84
C LEU A 244 7.62 -33.65 3.29
N ASP A 245 8.84 -33.53 3.77
CA ASP A 245 9.31 -34.05 5.06
C ASP A 245 9.89 -32.98 5.96
N GLU A 246 10.17 -31.78 5.45
CA GLU A 246 10.67 -30.65 6.23
C GLU A 246 9.62 -29.54 6.32
N TYR A 247 9.40 -29.04 7.53
CA TYR A 247 8.47 -27.92 7.80
C TYR A 247 9.17 -26.79 8.53
N ASP A 248 9.19 -25.59 7.94
CA ASP A 248 9.83 -24.40 8.49
C ASP A 248 8.88 -23.50 9.34
N GLY A 249 7.64 -23.93 9.55
CA GLY A 249 6.60 -23.15 10.23
C GLY A 249 5.63 -22.45 9.29
N GLN A 250 5.93 -22.34 8.01
CA GLN A 250 5.08 -21.74 6.98
C GLN A 250 4.93 -22.60 5.72
N ARG A 251 5.97 -23.37 5.39
CA ARG A 251 6.06 -24.12 4.14
C ARG A 251 6.61 -25.52 4.38
N TRP A 252 6.05 -26.50 3.67
CA TRP A 252 6.58 -27.85 3.57
C TRP A 252 7.52 -27.95 2.37
N THR A 253 8.68 -28.55 2.54
CA THR A 253 9.68 -28.81 1.49
C THR A 253 10.10 -30.26 1.49
N SER A 254 10.73 -30.71 0.40
CA SER A 254 11.29 -32.07 0.29
C SER A 254 12.80 -32.06 0.46
N SER A 255 13.33 -32.84 1.38
CA SER A 255 14.75 -33.06 1.55
C SER A 255 15.34 -33.91 0.41
N PHE A 256 14.50 -34.59 -0.38
CA PHE A 256 14.91 -35.53 -1.44
C PHE A 256 15.06 -34.92 -2.83
N VAL A 257 14.84 -33.61 -3.01
CA VAL A 257 14.90 -32.95 -4.34
C VAL A 257 16.29 -33.06 -5.01
N ASN A 258 17.35 -33.25 -4.23
CA ASN A 258 18.71 -33.33 -4.74
C ASN A 258 19.19 -34.78 -5.03
N GLN A 259 18.34 -35.79 -4.98
CA GLN A 259 18.67 -37.19 -5.21
C GLN A 259 18.13 -37.74 -6.53
N GLN A 260 18.03 -36.93 -7.57
CA GLN A 260 17.81 -37.46 -8.92
C GLN A 260 19.15 -37.94 -9.48
N PRO A 261 19.23 -39.18 -9.98
CA PRO A 261 20.44 -39.73 -10.61
C PRO A 261 20.73 -39.05 -11.95
#